data_068ef3f2c101445a5ffd797a9665c41b
#
_entry.id   068ef3f2c101445a5ffd797a9665c41b
#
_cell.length_a   1.000
_cell.length_b   1.000
_cell.length_c   1.000
_cell.angle_alpha   90.00
_cell.angle_beta   90.00
_cell.angle_gamma   90.00
#
_symmetry.space_group_name_H-M   'P 1'
#
loop_
_entity.id
_entity.type
_entity.pdbx_description
1 polymer ?
#
loop_
_entity_poly.entity_id
_entity_poly.type
_entity_poly.pdbx_seq_one_letter_code
_entity_poly.pdbx_strand_id
1 'polypeptide(L)'
;MAKKKSNKFGYTRQYHISLSYQQIELYEKAISTQNELYQFALKYLYKTYGRKHIGRPLPFGIGINIISNKIKALFIKEKYGLERWNVKKLGLSSHAANEFLKTTFTNFAQYRKRLEQARKMSDTEKYNFRMNITKDKNGKHKNPKHRSWYRKGSMNFLRNNNSFRTITSQKLLNGNTKLVSPHHLNVADFGEMMVFENLKNINFKEIALTKIKRLPDNTFRLQITFTREKKRVPQDKVVGADWNMFKNEVFRTSENKGIFIPKQVIKKASILEFEKDRFKSLRDNEYNQRGKTALWQKYQRKQAKLSAKRANILTETYRTLAHKLVDDFDTIIIEKIDVFEMRKRSLSMNKRQNKGKNKRLALIKPYELSKIVESLVNRQNKTLIKVDSYKTSQVEYGTKYESKHELKEVNEDGKRIYISAYTGKKIDRDYNAALNIKEWGLHPEKHIKLRDYPKLKASNLVEII
;
A
#
# COMPACT_ATOMS: atom_id res chain seq x y z
N MET A 1 -10.36 -22.08 -15.72
CA MET A 1 -11.28 -22.10 -14.56
C MET A 1 -11.20 -20.76 -13.86
N ALA A 2 -12.27 -19.97 -13.89
CA ALA A 2 -12.36 -18.71 -13.17
C ALA A 2 -12.30 -19.01 -11.66
N LYS A 3 -11.36 -18.38 -10.94
CA LYS A 3 -11.31 -18.48 -9.47
C LYS A 3 -12.65 -17.98 -8.92
N LYS A 4 -13.43 -18.85 -8.27
CA LYS A 4 -14.60 -18.41 -7.50
C LYS A 4 -14.15 -17.29 -6.56
N LYS A 5 -14.64 -16.04 -6.77
CA LYS A 5 -14.39 -14.94 -5.84
C LYS A 5 -14.86 -15.36 -4.45
N SER A 6 -13.98 -15.25 -3.46
CA SER A 6 -14.32 -15.55 -2.07
C SER A 6 -15.46 -14.64 -1.62
N ASN A 7 -16.53 -15.20 -1.07
CA ASN A 7 -17.63 -14.45 -0.47
C ASN A 7 -17.25 -13.82 0.89
N LYS A 8 -15.95 -13.84 1.22
CA LYS A 8 -15.39 -13.27 2.46
C LYS A 8 -14.46 -12.12 2.15
N PHE A 9 -14.49 -11.11 3.01
CA PHE A 9 -13.50 -10.03 2.99
C PHE A 9 -12.77 -9.95 4.31
N GLY A 10 -11.50 -9.52 4.24
CA GLY A 10 -10.65 -9.29 5.41
C GLY A 10 -10.45 -7.80 5.66
N TYR A 11 -10.51 -7.39 6.92
CA TYR A 11 -10.12 -6.05 7.33
C TYR A 11 -9.25 -6.10 8.59
N THR A 12 -8.32 -5.16 8.71
CA THR A 12 -7.38 -5.12 9.85
C THR A 12 -7.64 -3.88 10.69
N ARG A 13 -7.75 -4.08 12.00
CA ARG A 13 -7.73 -2.99 13.00
C ARG A 13 -6.41 -2.98 13.74
N GLN A 14 -5.99 -1.82 14.19
CA GLN A 14 -4.78 -1.63 14.98
C GLN A 14 -5.14 -1.05 16.32
N TYR A 15 -4.54 -1.61 17.37
CA TYR A 15 -4.75 -1.25 18.75
C TYR A 15 -3.41 -0.89 19.38
N HIS A 16 -3.41 0.05 20.32
CA HIS A 16 -2.25 0.36 21.13
C HIS A 16 -2.13 -0.69 22.24
N ILE A 17 -0.93 -1.20 22.45
CA ILE A 17 -0.67 -2.16 23.51
C ILE A 17 0.51 -1.72 24.37
N SER A 18 0.45 -2.10 25.65
CA SER A 18 1.58 -2.08 26.56
C SER A 18 2.07 -3.50 26.76
N LEU A 19 3.38 -3.69 26.68
CA LEU A 19 4.05 -4.96 26.96
C LEU A 19 4.88 -4.81 28.23
N SER A 20 4.86 -5.84 29.08
CA SER A 20 5.77 -5.95 30.23
C SER A 20 7.23 -6.10 29.76
N TYR A 21 8.18 -5.92 30.67
CA TYR A 21 9.59 -6.13 30.38
C TYR A 21 9.87 -7.53 29.84
N GLN A 22 9.30 -8.56 30.48
CA GLN A 22 9.42 -9.95 30.04
C GLN A 22 8.84 -10.19 28.64
N GLN A 23 7.71 -9.55 28.32
CA GLN A 23 7.11 -9.63 26.98
C GLN A 23 7.94 -8.91 25.92
N ILE A 24 8.61 -7.82 26.29
CA ILE A 24 9.53 -7.11 25.38
C ILE A 24 10.75 -8.00 25.10
N GLU A 25 11.31 -8.62 26.12
CA GLU A 25 12.44 -9.54 25.97
C GLU A 25 12.06 -10.73 25.06
N LEU A 26 10.90 -11.33 25.32
CA LEU A 26 10.35 -12.40 24.48
C LEU A 26 10.15 -11.94 23.02
N TYR A 27 9.64 -10.74 22.84
CA TYR A 27 9.48 -10.14 21.51
C TYR A 27 10.83 -9.98 20.78
N GLU A 28 11.86 -9.44 21.44
CA GLU A 28 13.19 -9.26 20.85
C GLU A 28 13.81 -10.62 20.47
N LYS A 29 13.68 -11.61 21.32
CA LYS A 29 14.13 -12.99 21.06
C LYS A 29 13.41 -13.59 19.85
N ALA A 30 12.08 -13.44 19.77
CA ALA A 30 11.28 -13.91 18.65
C ALA A 30 11.67 -13.22 17.34
N ILE A 31 11.93 -11.91 17.36
CA ILE A 31 12.39 -11.15 16.18
C ILE A 31 13.79 -11.61 15.74
N SER A 32 14.71 -11.87 16.67
CA SER A 32 16.04 -12.39 16.36
C SER A 32 15.93 -13.74 15.63
N THR A 33 15.21 -14.69 16.22
CA THR A 33 14.95 -16.01 15.61
C THR A 33 14.27 -15.89 14.26
N GLN A 34 13.31 -14.99 14.12
CA GLN A 34 12.61 -14.75 12.84
C GLN A 34 13.56 -14.22 11.77
N ASN A 35 14.48 -13.32 12.12
CA ASN A 35 15.49 -12.81 11.19
C ASN A 35 16.47 -13.90 10.74
N GLU A 36 16.92 -14.74 11.65
CA GLU A 36 17.80 -15.88 11.34
C GLU A 36 17.07 -16.90 10.44
N LEU A 37 15.84 -17.26 10.79
CA LEU A 37 15.00 -18.15 9.98
C LEU A 37 14.78 -17.59 8.57
N TYR A 38 14.60 -16.26 8.44
CA TYR A 38 14.47 -15.60 7.15
C TYR A 38 15.71 -15.77 6.28
N GLN A 39 16.88 -15.50 6.84
CA GLN A 39 18.15 -15.67 6.10
C GLN A 39 18.37 -17.12 5.68
N PHE A 40 18.07 -18.04 6.58
CA PHE A 40 18.16 -19.47 6.31
C PHE A 40 17.19 -19.89 5.20
N ALA A 41 15.93 -19.50 5.30
CA ALA A 41 14.90 -19.79 4.31
C ALA A 41 15.22 -19.23 2.94
N LEU A 42 15.72 -18.00 2.86
CA LEU A 42 16.15 -17.39 1.60
C LEU A 42 17.32 -18.17 0.95
N LYS A 43 18.28 -18.60 1.77
CA LYS A 43 19.42 -19.41 1.30
C LYS A 43 18.94 -20.73 0.70
N TYR A 44 18.03 -21.40 1.43
CA TYR A 44 17.40 -22.65 0.98
C TYR A 44 16.60 -22.45 -0.31
N LEU A 45 15.71 -21.45 -0.36
CA LEU A 45 14.87 -21.17 -1.53
C LEU A 45 15.71 -20.77 -2.75
N TYR A 46 16.77 -20.01 -2.55
CA TYR A 46 17.67 -19.63 -3.64
C TYR A 46 18.44 -20.83 -4.21
N LYS A 47 18.93 -21.73 -3.33
CA LYS A 47 19.59 -22.96 -3.75
C LYS A 47 18.64 -23.85 -4.55
N THR A 48 17.37 -23.96 -4.12
CA THR A 48 16.40 -24.91 -4.68
C THR A 48 15.64 -24.34 -5.89
N TYR A 49 15.31 -23.04 -5.86
CA TYR A 49 14.39 -22.38 -6.81
C TYR A 49 14.94 -21.07 -7.39
N GLY A 50 16.21 -20.75 -7.17
CA GLY A 50 16.83 -19.51 -7.60
C GLY A 50 17.14 -19.45 -9.09
N ARG A 51 18.05 -18.55 -9.45
CA ARG A 51 18.37 -18.21 -10.86
C ARG A 51 18.68 -19.40 -11.74
N LYS A 52 19.40 -20.42 -11.23
CA LYS A 52 19.76 -21.63 -11.97
C LYS A 52 18.58 -22.59 -12.20
N HIS A 53 17.53 -22.46 -11.39
CA HIS A 53 16.36 -23.33 -11.37
C HIS A 53 15.05 -22.56 -11.64
N ILE A 54 15.10 -21.54 -12.48
CA ILE A 54 13.96 -20.63 -12.68
C ILE A 54 12.77 -21.34 -13.34
N GLY A 55 13.00 -22.39 -14.12
CA GLY A 55 11.95 -23.24 -14.70
C GLY A 55 11.26 -24.17 -13.70
N ARG A 56 11.87 -24.41 -12.51
CA ARG A 56 11.25 -25.25 -11.49
C ARG A 56 10.06 -24.54 -10.84
N PRO A 57 8.86 -25.14 -10.81
CA PRO A 57 7.69 -24.51 -10.22
C PRO A 57 7.91 -24.23 -8.73
N LEU A 58 7.43 -23.07 -8.26
CA LEU A 58 7.39 -22.78 -6.83
C LEU A 58 6.25 -23.57 -6.18
N PRO A 59 6.44 -24.05 -4.94
CA PRO A 59 5.37 -24.69 -4.21
C PRO A 59 4.23 -23.70 -3.94
N PHE A 60 3.01 -24.19 -3.98
CA PHE A 60 1.78 -23.44 -3.63
C PHE A 60 0.83 -24.31 -2.80
N GLY A 61 -0.08 -23.70 -2.10
CA GLY A 61 -1.04 -24.42 -1.26
C GLY A 61 -0.38 -25.31 -0.20
N ILE A 62 -0.74 -26.57 -0.16
CA ILE A 62 -0.20 -27.58 0.78
C ILE A 62 1.32 -27.72 0.63
N GLY A 63 1.87 -27.59 -0.58
CA GLY A 63 3.29 -27.67 -0.83
C GLY A 63 4.12 -26.62 -0.09
N ILE A 64 3.57 -25.42 0.17
CA ILE A 64 4.23 -24.40 0.99
C ILE A 64 4.39 -24.90 2.43
N ASN A 65 3.39 -25.55 2.99
CA ASN A 65 3.44 -26.08 4.37
C ASN A 65 4.50 -27.19 4.50
N ILE A 66 4.57 -28.10 3.53
CA ILE A 66 5.56 -29.18 3.51
C ILE A 66 6.98 -28.60 3.51
N ILE A 67 7.27 -27.64 2.62
CA ILE A 67 8.60 -27.03 2.52
C ILE A 67 8.87 -26.15 3.74
N SER A 68 7.88 -25.44 4.29
CA SER A 68 8.03 -24.67 5.54
C SER A 68 8.43 -25.57 6.69
N ASN A 69 7.82 -26.74 6.82
CA ASN A 69 8.18 -27.71 7.86
C ASN A 69 9.61 -28.25 7.65
N LYS A 70 10.00 -28.55 6.40
CA LYS A 70 11.36 -28.96 6.08
C LYS A 70 12.39 -27.87 6.40
N ILE A 71 12.12 -26.63 6.04
CA ILE A 71 13.00 -25.49 6.37
C ILE A 71 13.14 -25.32 7.88
N LYS A 72 12.03 -25.41 8.64
CA LYS A 72 12.07 -25.32 10.11
C LYS A 72 12.90 -26.44 10.73
N ALA A 73 12.70 -27.68 10.29
CA ALA A 73 13.45 -28.82 10.81
C ALA A 73 14.96 -28.67 10.55
N LEU A 74 15.34 -28.30 9.34
CA LEU A 74 16.75 -28.04 9.01
C LEU A 74 17.32 -26.85 9.79
N PHE A 75 16.57 -25.77 9.92
CA PHE A 75 16.99 -24.58 10.66
C PHE A 75 17.30 -24.87 12.12
N ILE A 76 16.37 -25.56 12.84
CA ILE A 76 16.58 -25.88 14.25
C ILE A 76 17.72 -26.87 14.47
N LYS A 77 17.88 -27.84 13.57
CA LYS A 77 18.97 -28.81 13.63
C LYS A 77 20.33 -28.13 13.39
N GLU A 78 20.45 -27.35 12.30
CA GLU A 78 21.73 -26.74 11.92
C GLU A 78 22.16 -25.59 12.83
N LYS A 79 21.20 -24.82 13.36
CA LYS A 79 21.49 -23.61 14.16
C LYS A 79 21.49 -23.82 15.66
N TYR A 80 20.65 -24.72 16.14
CA TYR A 80 20.41 -24.88 17.57
C TYR A 80 20.63 -26.30 18.10
N GLY A 81 20.95 -27.26 17.20
CA GLY A 81 21.12 -28.68 17.58
C GLY A 81 19.83 -29.31 18.12
N LEU A 82 18.66 -28.84 17.71
CA LEU A 82 17.36 -29.29 18.19
C LEU A 82 16.69 -30.23 17.20
N GLU A 83 16.07 -31.29 17.70
CA GLU A 83 15.23 -32.18 16.89
C GLU A 83 13.80 -31.66 16.73
N ARG A 84 13.28 -30.94 17.74
CA ARG A 84 11.92 -30.41 17.75
C ARG A 84 11.91 -28.92 18.03
N TRP A 85 10.91 -28.23 17.49
CA TRP A 85 10.71 -26.80 17.69
C TRP A 85 10.43 -26.48 19.17
N ASN A 86 11.31 -25.72 19.78
CA ASN A 86 11.22 -25.36 21.21
C ASN A 86 10.95 -23.85 21.36
N VAL A 87 9.73 -23.50 21.78
CA VAL A 87 9.29 -22.10 21.93
C VAL A 87 10.11 -21.37 22.99
N LYS A 88 10.40 -22.02 24.13
CA LYS A 88 11.17 -21.39 25.20
C LYS A 88 12.59 -21.02 24.74
N LYS A 89 13.23 -21.90 23.97
CA LYS A 89 14.58 -21.67 23.43
C LYS A 89 14.59 -20.66 22.27
N LEU A 90 13.54 -20.62 21.45
CA LEU A 90 13.48 -19.82 20.22
C LEU A 90 12.71 -18.49 20.40
N GLY A 91 11.88 -18.38 21.43
CA GLY A 91 11.00 -17.21 21.64
C GLY A 91 9.89 -17.07 20.59
N LEU A 92 9.77 -18.00 19.65
CA LEU A 92 8.86 -17.96 18.51
C LEU A 92 8.12 -19.29 18.40
N SER A 93 6.78 -19.24 18.31
CA SER A 93 6.00 -20.46 18.11
C SER A 93 6.18 -21.03 16.70
N SER A 94 5.98 -22.34 16.58
CA SER A 94 6.03 -23.05 15.29
C SER A 94 4.99 -22.48 14.31
N HIS A 95 3.84 -22.02 14.79
CA HIS A 95 2.78 -21.40 14.00
C HIS A 95 3.19 -20.01 13.50
N ALA A 96 3.74 -19.17 14.37
CA ALA A 96 4.27 -17.87 13.96
C ALA A 96 5.40 -18.02 12.93
N ALA A 97 6.28 -19.00 13.10
CA ALA A 97 7.31 -19.34 12.13
C ALA A 97 6.71 -19.77 10.77
N ASN A 98 5.64 -20.57 10.75
CA ASN A 98 4.97 -20.96 9.51
C ASN A 98 4.35 -19.75 8.78
N GLU A 99 3.64 -18.88 9.47
CA GLU A 99 3.06 -17.66 8.87
C GLU A 99 4.15 -16.72 8.35
N PHE A 100 5.25 -16.64 9.06
CA PHE A 100 6.40 -15.87 8.60
C PHE A 100 7.04 -16.48 7.34
N LEU A 101 7.20 -17.80 7.28
CA LEU A 101 7.71 -18.49 6.10
C LEU A 101 6.78 -18.31 4.89
N LYS A 102 5.45 -18.35 5.05
CA LYS A 102 4.51 -18.04 3.96
C LYS A 102 4.77 -16.65 3.37
N THR A 103 5.02 -15.66 4.22
CA THR A 103 5.40 -14.31 3.78
C THR A 103 6.74 -14.32 3.04
N THR A 104 7.72 -15.09 3.53
CA THR A 104 9.02 -15.27 2.88
C THR A 104 8.89 -15.90 1.49
N PHE A 105 8.05 -16.92 1.34
CA PHE A 105 7.73 -17.52 0.04
C PHE A 105 7.10 -16.51 -0.91
N THR A 106 6.14 -15.73 -0.45
CA THR A 106 5.50 -14.67 -1.26
C THR A 106 6.51 -13.65 -1.76
N ASN A 107 7.41 -13.19 -0.89
CA ASN A 107 8.49 -12.26 -1.26
C ASN A 107 9.46 -12.89 -2.27
N PHE A 108 9.80 -14.16 -2.10
CA PHE A 108 10.66 -14.88 -3.02
C PHE A 108 9.99 -15.12 -4.38
N ALA A 109 8.69 -15.42 -4.40
CA ALA A 109 7.92 -15.55 -5.65
C ALA A 109 7.88 -14.23 -6.43
N GLN A 110 7.67 -13.10 -5.76
CA GLN A 110 7.75 -11.77 -6.39
C GLN A 110 9.15 -11.49 -6.95
N TYR A 111 10.19 -11.86 -6.20
CA TYR A 111 11.57 -11.76 -6.70
C TYR A 111 11.79 -12.56 -7.97
N ARG A 112 11.34 -13.82 -8.02
CA ARG A 112 11.42 -14.66 -9.23
C ARG A 112 10.66 -14.06 -10.40
N LYS A 113 9.42 -13.61 -10.19
CA LYS A 113 8.63 -12.95 -11.24
C LYS A 113 9.36 -11.75 -11.84
N ARG A 114 10.02 -10.96 -11.01
CA ARG A 114 10.85 -9.83 -11.48
C ARG A 114 12.07 -10.29 -12.27
N LEU A 115 12.72 -11.38 -11.85
CA LEU A 115 13.82 -11.98 -12.61
C LEU A 115 13.37 -12.46 -13.99
N GLU A 116 12.22 -13.12 -14.07
CA GLU A 116 11.64 -13.58 -15.33
C GLU A 116 11.29 -12.43 -16.25
N GLN A 117 10.70 -11.37 -15.71
CA GLN A 117 10.44 -10.13 -16.46
C GLN A 117 11.74 -9.51 -17.00
N ALA A 118 12.77 -9.40 -16.15
CA ALA A 118 14.05 -8.83 -16.55
C ALA A 118 14.76 -9.68 -17.64
N ARG A 119 14.55 -11.00 -17.67
CA ARG A 119 15.08 -11.88 -18.74
C ARG A 119 14.39 -11.66 -20.08
N LYS A 120 13.10 -11.36 -20.06
CA LYS A 120 12.30 -11.12 -21.26
C LYS A 120 12.51 -9.74 -21.88
N MET A 121 13.12 -8.81 -21.15
CA MET A 121 13.43 -7.47 -21.66
C MET A 121 14.55 -7.53 -22.68
N SER A 122 14.38 -6.85 -23.81
CA SER A 122 15.45 -6.62 -24.77
C SER A 122 16.59 -5.81 -24.14
N ASP A 123 17.78 -5.81 -24.73
CA ASP A 123 18.89 -5.03 -24.19
C ASP A 123 18.64 -3.53 -24.31
N THR A 124 17.89 -3.08 -25.31
CA THR A 124 17.43 -1.70 -25.46
C THR A 124 16.47 -1.30 -24.35
N GLU A 125 15.49 -2.16 -24.01
CA GLU A 125 14.58 -1.93 -22.89
C GLU A 125 15.32 -1.91 -21.55
N LYS A 126 16.28 -2.83 -21.34
CA LYS A 126 17.15 -2.86 -20.18
C LYS A 126 17.97 -1.57 -20.07
N TYR A 127 18.50 -1.07 -21.19
CA TYR A 127 19.26 0.16 -21.27
C TYR A 127 18.35 1.36 -20.94
N ASN A 128 17.21 1.50 -21.60
CA ASN A 128 16.25 2.58 -21.36
C ASN A 128 15.73 2.58 -19.92
N PHE A 129 15.45 1.41 -19.38
CA PHE A 129 15.03 1.26 -17.99
C PHE A 129 16.11 1.72 -17.01
N ARG A 130 17.40 1.45 -17.28
CA ARG A 130 18.53 1.96 -16.50
C ARG A 130 18.65 3.48 -16.64
N MET A 131 18.56 3.99 -17.85
CA MET A 131 18.78 5.41 -18.16
C MET A 131 17.70 6.30 -17.61
N ASN A 132 16.42 5.93 -17.75
CA ASN A 132 15.29 6.70 -17.23
C ASN A 132 15.30 6.89 -15.71
N ILE A 133 16.08 6.07 -15.00
CA ILE A 133 16.09 6.04 -13.55
C ILE A 133 17.31 6.72 -12.96
N THR A 134 18.38 6.84 -13.74
CA THR A 134 19.72 7.15 -13.24
C THR A 134 20.27 8.47 -13.73
N LYS A 135 19.62 9.15 -14.65
CA LYS A 135 20.09 10.47 -15.10
C LYS A 135 19.79 11.55 -14.07
N ASP A 136 20.80 12.24 -13.64
CA ASP A 136 20.67 13.50 -12.94
C ASP A 136 20.35 14.62 -13.93
N LYS A 137 20.28 15.87 -13.45
CA LYS A 137 19.93 17.03 -14.28
C LYS A 137 20.93 17.31 -15.41
N ASN A 138 22.15 16.80 -15.28
CA ASN A 138 23.27 17.03 -16.21
C ASN A 138 23.49 15.82 -17.12
N GLY A 139 22.54 14.87 -17.15
CA GLY A 139 22.67 13.65 -17.93
C GLY A 139 23.66 12.63 -17.36
N LYS A 140 24.29 12.91 -16.20
CA LYS A 140 25.22 11.98 -15.56
C LYS A 140 24.47 10.84 -14.85
N HIS A 141 25.00 9.64 -14.98
CA HIS A 141 24.42 8.45 -14.37
C HIS A 141 24.54 8.48 -12.85
N LYS A 142 23.41 8.50 -12.14
CA LYS A 142 23.40 8.16 -10.72
C LYS A 142 23.46 6.67 -10.54
N ASN A 143 24.37 6.21 -9.68
CA ASN A 143 24.51 4.79 -9.37
C ASN A 143 23.19 4.24 -8.83
N PRO A 144 22.54 3.26 -9.48
CA PRO A 144 21.21 2.79 -9.10
C PRO A 144 21.28 1.86 -7.89
N LYS A 145 21.56 2.41 -6.71
CA LYS A 145 21.61 1.67 -5.44
C LYS A 145 20.35 0.83 -5.19
N HIS A 146 19.21 1.21 -5.77
CA HIS A 146 17.91 0.61 -5.50
C HIS A 146 17.45 -0.48 -6.46
N ARG A 147 18.29 -0.90 -7.44
CA ARG A 147 17.88 -1.87 -8.48
C ARG A 147 18.89 -2.97 -8.76
N SER A 148 19.65 -3.33 -7.76
CA SER A 148 20.63 -4.43 -7.80
C SER A 148 20.02 -5.79 -8.21
N TRP A 149 18.75 -6.02 -7.94
CA TRP A 149 18.03 -7.24 -8.35
C TRP A 149 17.95 -7.40 -9.87
N TYR A 150 17.88 -6.28 -10.59
CA TYR A 150 17.79 -6.26 -12.04
C TYR A 150 19.14 -6.60 -12.69
N ARG A 151 20.24 -6.04 -12.15
CA ARG A 151 21.57 -6.18 -12.75
C ARG A 151 22.14 -7.61 -12.67
N LYS A 152 21.91 -8.35 -11.60
CA LYS A 152 22.60 -9.61 -11.34
C LYS A 152 21.71 -10.75 -10.85
N GLY A 153 20.40 -10.54 -10.72
CA GLY A 153 19.53 -11.51 -10.03
C GLY A 153 20.01 -11.78 -8.59
N SER A 154 20.59 -10.76 -7.96
CA SER A 154 21.23 -10.86 -6.66
C SER A 154 20.19 -10.90 -5.55
N MET A 155 20.38 -11.80 -4.60
CA MET A 155 19.59 -11.89 -3.36
C MET A 155 19.77 -10.70 -2.40
N ASN A 156 20.70 -9.80 -2.67
CA ASN A 156 20.95 -8.64 -1.81
C ASN A 156 19.70 -7.77 -1.60
N PHE A 157 18.81 -7.74 -2.57
CA PHE A 157 17.53 -7.05 -2.43
C PHE A 157 16.64 -7.66 -1.33
N LEU A 158 16.59 -8.98 -1.23
CA LEU A 158 15.84 -9.67 -0.19
C LEU A 158 16.56 -9.64 1.16
N ARG A 159 17.89 -9.70 1.16
CA ARG A 159 18.72 -9.65 2.37
C ARG A 159 18.67 -8.29 3.07
N ASN A 160 18.53 -7.19 2.33
CA ASN A 160 18.47 -5.84 2.90
C ASN A 160 17.12 -5.48 3.54
N ASN A 161 16.11 -6.34 3.43
CA ASN A 161 14.80 -6.18 4.08
C ASN A 161 14.78 -6.74 5.52
N ASN A 162 15.89 -6.72 6.21
CA ASN A 162 16.18 -7.48 7.44
C ASN A 162 15.50 -6.95 8.71
N SER A 163 14.79 -5.86 8.68
CA SER A 163 14.16 -5.34 9.89
C SER A 163 12.69 -5.76 9.98
N PHE A 164 12.45 -7.06 10.12
CA PHE A 164 11.13 -7.51 10.54
C PHE A 164 10.89 -7.07 11.97
N ARG A 165 9.89 -6.20 12.16
CA ARG A 165 9.45 -5.71 13.45
C ARG A 165 8.05 -6.22 13.78
N THR A 166 7.66 -7.32 13.15
CA THR A 166 6.30 -7.84 13.26
C THR A 166 6.35 -9.33 13.53
N ILE A 167 5.78 -9.75 14.64
CA ILE A 167 5.50 -11.13 14.93
C ILE A 167 4.05 -11.40 14.56
N THR A 168 3.84 -12.46 13.81
CA THR A 168 2.51 -12.85 13.34
C THR A 168 2.11 -14.13 14.04
N SER A 169 0.97 -14.09 14.73
CA SER A 169 0.31 -15.27 15.28
C SER A 169 -0.99 -15.51 14.53
N GLN A 170 -1.17 -16.72 14.04
CA GLN A 170 -2.42 -17.10 13.39
C GLN A 170 -3.46 -17.46 14.44
N LYS A 171 -4.73 -17.07 14.22
CA LYS A 171 -5.82 -17.68 14.97
C LYS A 171 -5.83 -19.17 14.66
N LEU A 172 -5.63 -19.98 15.66
CA LEU A 172 -5.97 -21.37 15.56
C LEU A 172 -7.42 -21.56 16.02
N LEU A 173 -8.04 -22.60 15.49
CA LEU A 173 -9.35 -23.09 15.98
C LEU A 173 -9.38 -23.25 17.51
N ASN A 174 -8.22 -23.38 18.13
CA ASN A 174 -7.98 -23.59 19.55
C ASN A 174 -7.78 -22.30 20.37
N GLY A 175 -8.03 -21.12 19.81
CA GLY A 175 -8.10 -19.89 20.60
C GLY A 175 -6.79 -19.28 21.02
N ASN A 176 -5.83 -19.13 20.09
CA ASN A 176 -4.53 -18.45 20.34
C ASN A 176 -4.65 -16.98 20.73
N THR A 177 -5.82 -16.38 20.56
CA THR A 177 -6.11 -15.02 20.96
C THR A 177 -7.45 -15.00 21.65
N LYS A 178 -7.46 -14.68 22.96
CA LYS A 178 -8.66 -14.68 23.80
C LYS A 178 -8.82 -13.33 24.47
N LEU A 179 -10.05 -12.84 24.52
CA LEU A 179 -10.41 -11.71 25.37
C LEU A 179 -10.44 -12.16 26.82
N VAL A 180 -9.70 -11.46 27.68
CA VAL A 180 -9.70 -11.67 29.12
C VAL A 180 -10.61 -10.64 29.80
N SER A 181 -10.50 -9.38 29.38
CA SER A 181 -11.34 -8.28 29.84
C SER A 181 -11.48 -7.24 28.70
N PRO A 182 -12.33 -6.20 28.85
CA PRO A 182 -12.47 -5.18 27.81
C PRO A 182 -11.16 -4.52 27.37
N HIS A 183 -10.13 -4.56 28.22
CA HIS A 183 -8.81 -3.97 27.95
C HIS A 183 -7.66 -4.97 28.01
N HIS A 184 -7.92 -6.25 28.19
CA HIS A 184 -6.89 -7.27 28.28
C HIS A 184 -7.15 -8.40 27.29
N LEU A 185 -6.11 -8.76 26.57
CA LEU A 185 -6.12 -9.79 25.55
C LEU A 185 -5.00 -10.79 25.83
N ASN A 186 -5.34 -12.07 25.90
CA ASN A 186 -4.34 -13.12 25.93
C ASN A 186 -4.00 -13.54 24.50
N VAL A 187 -2.73 -13.40 24.13
CA VAL A 187 -2.20 -13.87 22.85
C VAL A 187 -1.23 -15.00 23.12
N ALA A 188 -1.46 -16.16 22.49
CA ALA A 188 -0.59 -17.30 22.65
C ALA A 188 0.88 -16.91 22.43
N ASP A 189 1.76 -17.47 23.24
CA ASP A 189 3.20 -17.23 23.31
C ASP A 189 3.61 -15.91 24.00
N PHE A 190 2.71 -14.92 24.12
CA PHE A 190 2.97 -13.62 24.75
C PHE A 190 2.26 -13.45 26.10
N GLY A 191 1.25 -14.30 26.37
CA GLY A 191 0.43 -14.17 27.56
C GLY A 191 -0.56 -12.99 27.48
N GLU A 192 -0.99 -12.53 28.64
CA GLU A 192 -1.94 -11.42 28.77
C GLU A 192 -1.24 -10.08 28.54
N MET A 193 -1.83 -9.26 27.69
CA MET A 193 -1.34 -7.92 27.37
C MET A 193 -2.45 -6.87 27.49
N MET A 194 -2.08 -5.69 27.97
CA MET A 194 -2.98 -4.55 28.08
C MET A 194 -3.17 -3.89 26.70
N VAL A 195 -4.44 -3.61 26.36
CA VAL A 195 -4.87 -2.89 25.17
C VAL A 195 -5.56 -1.60 25.60
N PHE A 196 -5.12 -0.45 25.10
CA PHE A 196 -5.66 0.84 25.51
C PHE A 196 -7.09 1.08 25.02
N GLU A 197 -7.44 0.54 23.85
CA GLU A 197 -8.79 0.62 23.30
C GLU A 197 -9.71 -0.46 23.88
N ASN A 198 -11.01 -0.14 24.00
CA ASN A 198 -12.00 -1.08 24.47
C ASN A 198 -12.30 -2.15 23.40
N LEU A 199 -12.16 -3.43 23.77
CA LEU A 199 -12.32 -4.58 22.90
C LEU A 199 -13.71 -5.25 23.03
N LYS A 200 -14.62 -4.73 23.86
CA LYS A 200 -15.91 -5.36 24.19
C LYS A 200 -16.76 -5.71 22.95
N ASN A 201 -16.68 -4.88 21.92
CA ASN A 201 -17.47 -5.05 20.69
C ASN A 201 -16.75 -5.84 19.59
N ILE A 202 -15.69 -6.58 19.92
CA ILE A 202 -14.95 -7.37 18.95
C ILE A 202 -15.53 -8.78 18.88
N ASN A 203 -15.91 -9.20 17.68
CA ASN A 203 -16.25 -10.59 17.44
C ASN A 203 -14.99 -11.45 17.27
N PHE A 204 -14.59 -12.14 18.33
CA PHE A 204 -13.38 -12.97 18.32
C PHE A 204 -13.50 -14.20 17.40
N LYS A 205 -14.72 -14.63 17.04
CA LYS A 205 -14.93 -15.70 16.04
C LYS A 205 -14.49 -15.29 14.64
N GLU A 206 -14.46 -14.00 14.35
CA GLU A 206 -14.04 -13.45 13.05
C GLU A 206 -12.53 -13.21 12.93
N ILE A 207 -11.75 -13.40 13.99
CA ILE A 207 -10.30 -13.18 13.94
C ILE A 207 -9.64 -14.23 13.04
N ALA A 208 -8.99 -13.76 11.99
CA ALA A 208 -8.19 -14.58 11.11
C ALA A 208 -6.71 -14.59 11.49
N LEU A 209 -6.20 -13.44 11.95
CA LEU A 209 -4.78 -13.24 12.19
C LEU A 209 -4.53 -12.14 13.21
N THR A 210 -3.58 -12.35 14.11
CA THR A 210 -3.04 -11.32 15.00
C THR A 210 -1.58 -11.06 14.73
N LYS A 211 -1.14 -9.80 14.86
CA LYS A 211 0.25 -9.39 14.70
C LYS A 211 0.63 -8.40 15.78
N ILE A 212 1.77 -8.63 16.42
CA ILE A 212 2.41 -7.66 17.31
C ILE A 212 3.51 -6.97 16.53
N LYS A 213 3.46 -5.64 16.48
CA LYS A 213 4.40 -4.83 15.72
C LYS A 213 5.00 -3.73 16.59
N ARG A 214 6.33 -3.63 16.60
CA ARG A 214 7.03 -2.48 17.15
C ARG A 214 7.14 -1.38 16.11
N LEU A 215 6.75 -0.18 16.48
CA LEU A 215 6.87 1.00 15.62
C LEU A 215 8.26 1.64 15.74
N PRO A 216 8.65 2.50 14.80
CA PRO A 216 9.95 3.19 14.85
C PRO A 216 10.15 4.10 16.07
N ASP A 217 9.07 4.48 16.74
CA ASP A 217 9.09 5.26 17.99
C ASP A 217 9.18 4.39 19.25
N ASN A 218 9.39 3.08 19.08
CA ASN A 218 9.45 2.03 20.10
C ASN A 218 8.10 1.73 20.80
N THR A 219 6.98 2.26 20.33
CA THR A 219 5.67 1.83 20.80
C THR A 219 5.23 0.53 20.11
N PHE A 220 4.35 -0.21 20.75
CA PHE A 220 3.82 -1.46 20.22
C PHE A 220 2.38 -1.29 19.72
N ARG A 221 2.05 -2.05 18.68
CA ARG A 221 0.70 -2.15 18.12
C ARG A 221 0.31 -3.61 17.98
N LEU A 222 -0.92 -3.88 18.37
CA LEU A 222 -1.60 -5.11 18.04
C LEU A 222 -2.43 -4.88 16.77
N GLN A 223 -2.20 -5.67 15.75
CA GLN A 223 -2.97 -5.67 14.52
C GLN A 223 -3.82 -6.93 14.51
N ILE A 224 -5.14 -6.77 14.48
CA ILE A 224 -6.08 -7.88 14.37
C ILE A 224 -6.75 -7.82 13.01
N THR A 225 -6.57 -8.89 12.23
CA THR A 225 -7.26 -9.08 10.95
C THR A 225 -8.50 -9.92 11.18
N PHE A 226 -9.64 -9.40 10.80
CA PHE A 226 -10.93 -10.05 10.86
C PHE A 226 -11.34 -10.53 9.47
N THR A 227 -12.14 -11.58 9.42
CA THR A 227 -12.76 -12.07 8.19
C THR A 227 -14.26 -12.14 8.39
N ARG A 228 -15.02 -11.47 7.51
CA ARG A 228 -16.48 -11.45 7.51
C ARG A 228 -17.02 -11.93 6.17
N GLU A 229 -18.24 -12.43 6.18
CA GLU A 229 -18.97 -12.71 4.96
C GLU A 229 -19.52 -11.43 4.36
N LYS A 230 -19.50 -11.35 3.04
CA LYS A 230 -20.07 -10.24 2.29
C LYS A 230 -21.58 -10.41 2.23
N LYS A 231 -22.33 -9.43 2.73
CA LYS A 231 -23.78 -9.36 2.53
C LYS A 231 -24.03 -8.76 1.13
N ARG A 232 -24.97 -9.33 0.40
CA ARG A 232 -25.39 -8.75 -0.88
C ARG A 232 -26.21 -7.49 -0.62
N VAL A 233 -25.88 -6.41 -1.30
CA VAL A 233 -26.60 -5.14 -1.26
C VAL A 233 -27.17 -4.90 -2.66
N PRO A 234 -28.43 -4.45 -2.82
CA PRO A 234 -28.98 -4.01 -4.10
C PRO A 234 -28.09 -2.90 -4.68
N GLN A 235 -28.00 -2.79 -6.02
CA GLN A 235 -27.04 -1.89 -6.67
C GLN A 235 -27.77 -0.97 -7.67
N ASP A 236 -28.44 0.03 -7.15
CA ASP A 236 -29.24 0.94 -7.99
C ASP A 236 -28.58 2.30 -8.19
N LYS A 237 -27.73 2.76 -7.27
CA LYS A 237 -27.09 4.08 -7.30
C LYS A 237 -25.66 4.03 -7.78
N VAL A 238 -25.38 4.70 -8.88
CA VAL A 238 -24.06 4.73 -9.51
C VAL A 238 -23.46 6.13 -9.51
N VAL A 239 -22.20 6.29 -9.10
CA VAL A 239 -21.46 7.54 -9.13
C VAL A 239 -20.13 7.40 -9.85
N GLY A 240 -19.79 8.37 -10.69
CA GLY A 240 -18.45 8.61 -11.20
C GLY A 240 -17.76 9.64 -10.31
N ALA A 241 -16.45 9.47 -10.05
CA ALA A 241 -15.69 10.42 -9.26
C ALA A 241 -14.31 10.66 -9.88
N ASP A 242 -14.08 11.91 -10.28
CA ASP A 242 -12.78 12.39 -10.77
C ASP A 242 -11.86 12.69 -9.59
N TRP A 243 -10.62 12.21 -9.70
CA TRP A 243 -9.58 12.53 -8.75
C TRP A 243 -9.01 13.91 -8.97
N ASN A 244 -9.06 14.75 -7.94
CA ASN A 244 -8.57 16.11 -8.01
C ASN A 244 -7.55 16.41 -6.90
N MET A 245 -6.69 17.39 -7.13
CA MET A 245 -5.78 17.95 -6.12
C MET A 245 -5.87 19.47 -6.03
N PHE A 246 -6.80 20.06 -6.75
CA PHE A 246 -6.95 21.50 -6.77
C PHE A 246 -7.71 22.00 -5.53
N LYS A 247 -7.20 23.00 -4.86
CA LYS A 247 -7.81 23.63 -3.66
C LYS A 247 -8.33 22.63 -2.60
N ASN A 248 -7.60 21.51 -2.39
CA ASN A 248 -7.91 20.45 -1.42
C ASN A 248 -9.13 19.58 -1.75
N GLU A 249 -9.74 19.76 -2.90
CA GLU A 249 -10.70 18.80 -3.42
C GLU A 249 -10.00 17.51 -3.79
N VAL A 250 -10.54 16.38 -3.30
CA VAL A 250 -9.96 15.06 -3.60
C VAL A 250 -10.81 14.29 -4.59
N PHE A 251 -12.09 14.54 -4.61
CA PHE A 251 -13.01 14.01 -5.61
C PHE A 251 -14.04 15.07 -6.01
N ARG A 252 -14.31 15.14 -7.32
CA ARG A 252 -15.51 15.72 -7.89
C ARG A 252 -16.40 14.59 -8.36
N THR A 253 -17.66 14.56 -7.94
CA THR A 253 -18.60 13.49 -8.32
C THR A 253 -19.43 13.85 -9.55
N SER A 254 -19.96 12.83 -10.22
CA SER A 254 -20.93 12.99 -11.32
C SER A 254 -22.29 13.59 -10.89
N GLU A 255 -22.49 13.82 -9.59
CA GLU A 255 -23.61 14.61 -9.03
C GLU A 255 -23.21 16.07 -8.76
N ASN A 256 -22.09 16.52 -9.30
CA ASN A 256 -21.53 17.85 -9.10
C ASN A 256 -21.20 18.20 -7.65
N LYS A 257 -20.96 17.17 -6.80
CA LYS A 257 -20.55 17.36 -5.41
C LYS A 257 -19.04 17.26 -5.30
N GLY A 258 -18.39 18.24 -4.64
CA GLY A 258 -16.96 18.21 -4.30
C GLY A 258 -16.73 17.57 -2.93
N ILE A 259 -15.73 16.72 -2.84
CA ILE A 259 -15.27 16.13 -1.57
C ILE A 259 -13.91 16.73 -1.24
N PHE A 260 -13.81 17.43 -0.11
CA PHE A 260 -12.65 18.24 0.25
C PHE A 260 -11.95 17.73 1.52
N ILE A 261 -10.62 17.77 1.51
CA ILE A 261 -9.84 17.66 2.76
C ILE A 261 -10.00 18.98 3.52
N PRO A 262 -10.41 18.96 4.80
CA PRO A 262 -10.53 20.20 5.59
C PRO A 262 -9.22 21.00 5.61
N LYS A 263 -9.31 22.31 5.40
CA LYS A 263 -8.14 23.21 5.37
C LYS A 263 -7.27 23.08 6.63
N GLN A 264 -7.91 22.91 7.80
CA GLN A 264 -7.22 22.70 9.07
C GLN A 264 -6.37 21.43 9.09
N VAL A 265 -6.85 20.33 8.47
CA VAL A 265 -6.10 19.06 8.37
C VAL A 265 -4.85 19.26 7.52
N ILE A 266 -4.98 19.95 6.38
CA ILE A 266 -3.83 20.25 5.51
C ILE A 266 -2.81 21.14 6.24
N LYS A 267 -3.27 22.19 6.95
CA LYS A 267 -2.40 23.05 7.75
C LYS A 267 -1.65 22.25 8.80
N LYS A 268 -2.36 21.42 9.58
CA LYS A 268 -1.76 20.58 10.62
C LYS A 268 -0.79 19.53 10.02
N ALA A 269 -1.13 18.90 8.92
CA ALA A 269 -0.25 17.97 8.22
C ALA A 269 1.02 18.64 7.69
N SER A 270 0.91 19.88 7.19
CA SER A 270 2.05 20.66 6.70
C SER A 270 2.99 21.06 7.82
N ILE A 271 2.48 21.46 8.99
CA ILE A 271 3.28 21.77 10.18
C ILE A 271 4.06 20.53 10.62
N LEU A 272 3.38 19.38 10.74
CA LEU A 272 4.02 18.12 11.12
C LEU A 272 5.10 17.68 10.11
N GLU A 273 4.89 17.94 8.82
CA GLU A 273 5.89 17.66 7.79
C GLU A 273 7.11 18.57 7.92
N PHE A 274 6.91 19.86 8.20
CA PHE A 274 8.00 20.82 8.44
C PHE A 274 8.84 20.42 9.65
N GLU A 275 8.19 20.13 10.78
CA GLU A 275 8.87 19.67 11.99
C GLU A 275 9.64 18.35 11.75
N LYS A 276 9.02 17.40 11.04
CA LYS A 276 9.67 16.14 10.66
C LYS A 276 10.93 16.39 9.83
N ASP A 277 10.88 17.31 8.85
CA ASP A 277 12.02 17.65 8.01
C ASP A 277 13.12 18.35 8.83
N ARG A 278 12.77 19.17 9.81
CA ARG A 278 13.71 19.76 10.78
C ARG A 278 14.46 18.68 11.56
N PHE A 279 13.75 17.73 12.17
CA PHE A 279 14.39 16.64 12.90
C PHE A 279 15.18 15.70 11.98
N LYS A 280 14.79 15.55 10.73
CA LYS A 280 15.57 14.84 9.74
C LYS A 280 16.92 15.52 9.50
N SER A 281 16.94 16.83 9.31
CA SER A 281 18.20 17.60 9.12
C SER A 281 19.09 17.50 10.34
N LEU A 282 18.55 17.67 11.55
CA LEU A 282 19.33 17.52 12.79
C LEU A 282 19.93 16.11 12.93
N ARG A 283 19.15 15.07 12.61
CA ARG A 283 19.62 13.68 12.62
C ARG A 283 20.75 13.46 11.61
N ASP A 284 20.59 13.98 10.39
CA ASP A 284 21.54 13.77 9.31
C ASP A 284 22.85 14.53 9.59
N ASN A 285 22.78 15.73 10.20
CA ASN A 285 23.95 16.48 10.66
C ASN A 285 24.70 15.75 11.79
N GLU A 286 23.98 15.25 12.79
CA GLU A 286 24.60 14.48 13.88
C GLU A 286 25.29 13.22 13.35
N TYR A 287 24.63 12.52 12.40
CA TYR A 287 25.24 11.36 11.75
C TYR A 287 26.54 11.68 11.01
N ASN A 288 26.57 12.80 10.30
CA ASN A 288 27.76 13.22 9.54
C ASN A 288 28.92 13.61 10.43
N GLN A 289 28.64 14.19 11.60
CA GLN A 289 29.66 14.65 12.55
C GLN A 289 30.13 13.54 13.50
N ARG A 290 29.23 12.74 14.03
CA ARG A 290 29.49 11.84 15.17
C ARG A 290 28.96 10.41 14.99
N GLY A 291 28.32 10.11 13.86
CA GLY A 291 27.73 8.80 13.59
C GLY A 291 26.39 8.57 14.32
N LYS A 292 26.12 7.32 14.69
CA LYS A 292 24.85 6.92 15.33
C LYS A 292 24.90 7.07 16.86
N THR A 293 24.90 8.29 17.34
CA THR A 293 24.88 8.62 18.78
C THR A 293 23.49 8.41 19.41
N ALA A 294 23.40 8.56 20.74
CA ALA A 294 22.12 8.62 21.46
C ALA A 294 21.27 9.79 20.98
N LEU A 295 21.88 10.93 20.65
CA LEU A 295 21.20 12.11 20.13
C LEU A 295 20.64 11.85 18.72
N TRP A 296 21.41 11.18 17.86
CA TRP A 296 20.93 10.70 16.56
C TRP A 296 19.67 9.82 16.71
N GLN A 297 19.68 8.87 17.66
CA GLN A 297 18.53 8.01 17.94
C GLN A 297 17.32 8.82 18.45
N LYS A 298 17.54 9.82 19.31
CA LYS A 298 16.49 10.73 19.80
C LYS A 298 15.83 11.49 18.64
N TYR A 299 16.59 12.03 17.72
CA TYR A 299 16.06 12.71 16.54
C TYR A 299 15.30 11.75 15.61
N GLN A 300 15.82 10.55 15.40
CA GLN A 300 15.13 9.52 14.61
C GLN A 300 13.77 9.15 15.22
N ARG A 301 13.70 8.98 16.55
CA ARG A 301 12.42 8.70 17.24
C ARG A 301 11.43 9.86 17.11
N LYS A 302 11.88 11.12 17.28
CA LYS A 302 11.03 12.30 17.10
C LYS A 302 10.50 12.39 15.66
N GLN A 303 11.35 12.21 14.66
CA GLN A 303 10.96 12.16 13.25
C GLN A 303 9.90 11.08 12.99
N ALA A 304 10.08 9.87 13.55
CA ALA A 304 9.14 8.78 13.42
C ALA A 304 7.78 9.09 14.05
N LYS A 305 7.75 9.67 15.26
CA LYS A 305 6.52 10.10 15.95
C LYS A 305 5.73 11.13 15.14
N LEU A 306 6.41 12.14 14.60
CA LEU A 306 5.77 13.17 13.77
C LEU A 306 5.20 12.59 12.47
N SER A 307 5.96 11.69 11.84
CA SER A 307 5.50 10.97 10.64
C SER A 307 4.26 10.11 10.92
N ALA A 308 4.24 9.38 12.05
CA ALA A 308 3.10 8.58 12.47
C ALA A 308 1.88 9.45 12.79
N LYS A 309 2.05 10.56 13.54
CA LYS A 309 0.97 11.50 13.87
C LYS A 309 0.35 12.09 12.60
N ARG A 310 1.17 12.50 11.62
CA ARG A 310 0.69 12.99 10.33
C ARG A 310 -0.08 11.91 9.57
N ALA A 311 0.47 10.70 9.50
CA ALA A 311 -0.20 9.59 8.81
C ALA A 311 -1.56 9.27 9.44
N ASN A 312 -1.65 9.23 10.76
CA ASN A 312 -2.91 8.95 11.46
C ASN A 312 -3.98 10.00 11.15
N ILE A 313 -3.63 11.30 11.22
CA ILE A 313 -4.57 12.40 10.92
C ILE A 313 -5.10 12.27 9.48
N LEU A 314 -4.24 12.02 8.50
CA LEU A 314 -4.65 11.86 7.11
C LEU A 314 -5.49 10.60 6.90
N THR A 315 -5.11 9.49 7.51
CA THR A 315 -5.84 8.22 7.38
C THR A 315 -7.26 8.34 7.97
N GLU A 316 -7.43 8.96 9.14
CA GLU A 316 -8.77 9.20 9.72
C GLU A 316 -9.60 10.13 8.83
N THR A 317 -9.00 11.22 8.35
CA THR A 317 -9.67 12.10 7.40
C THR A 317 -10.11 11.34 6.15
N TYR A 318 -9.24 10.51 5.58
CA TYR A 318 -9.56 9.74 4.38
C TYR A 318 -10.65 8.69 4.61
N ARG A 319 -10.72 8.10 5.79
CA ARG A 319 -11.86 7.24 6.15
C ARG A 319 -13.17 8.00 6.11
N THR A 320 -13.21 9.19 6.72
CA THR A 320 -14.41 10.05 6.68
C THR A 320 -14.79 10.46 5.26
N LEU A 321 -13.79 10.83 4.43
CA LEU A 321 -14.04 11.22 3.04
C LEU A 321 -14.47 10.02 2.16
N ALA A 322 -13.90 8.84 2.40
CA ALA A 322 -14.31 7.62 1.72
C ALA A 322 -15.76 7.23 2.07
N HIS A 323 -16.17 7.41 3.33
CA HIS A 323 -17.57 7.23 3.72
C HIS A 323 -18.50 8.18 2.96
N LYS A 324 -18.15 9.47 2.84
CA LYS A 324 -18.94 10.43 2.05
C LYS A 324 -19.09 10.04 0.58
N LEU A 325 -18.12 9.32 0.02
CA LEU A 325 -18.19 8.84 -1.36
C LEU A 325 -18.93 7.50 -1.47
N VAL A 326 -18.75 6.60 -0.50
CA VAL A 326 -19.15 5.20 -0.65
C VAL A 326 -20.55 4.94 -0.05
N ASP A 327 -20.94 5.64 1.04
CA ASP A 327 -22.16 5.28 1.77
C ASP A 327 -23.43 5.54 0.96
N ASP A 328 -23.46 6.57 0.13
CA ASP A 328 -24.63 7.00 -0.64
C ASP A 328 -24.83 6.23 -1.96
N PHE A 329 -23.83 5.43 -2.40
CA PHE A 329 -23.83 4.78 -3.71
C PHE A 329 -23.48 3.30 -3.61
N ASP A 330 -24.00 2.50 -4.54
CA ASP A 330 -23.78 1.05 -4.60
C ASP A 330 -22.67 0.67 -5.58
N THR A 331 -22.54 1.44 -6.65
CA THR A 331 -21.46 1.32 -7.62
C THR A 331 -20.66 2.63 -7.67
N ILE A 332 -19.39 2.55 -7.36
CA ILE A 332 -18.46 3.67 -7.38
C ILE A 332 -17.49 3.48 -8.55
N ILE A 333 -17.40 4.47 -9.39
CA ILE A 333 -16.51 4.48 -10.54
C ILE A 333 -15.48 5.58 -10.35
N ILE A 334 -14.21 5.22 -10.29
CA ILE A 334 -13.11 6.16 -10.07
C ILE A 334 -12.04 6.03 -11.14
N GLU A 335 -11.26 7.07 -11.29
CA GLU A 335 -10.07 7.06 -12.13
C GLU A 335 -8.97 6.15 -11.53
N LYS A 336 -8.25 5.44 -12.39
CA LYS A 336 -7.09 4.62 -12.00
C LYS A 336 -5.90 5.52 -11.68
N ILE A 337 -5.53 5.58 -10.39
CA ILE A 337 -4.45 6.44 -9.91
C ILE A 337 -3.10 5.77 -10.12
N ASP A 338 -2.27 6.31 -11.00
CA ASP A 338 -0.86 5.96 -11.14
C ASP A 338 0.04 7.05 -10.53
N VAL A 339 0.41 6.87 -9.26
CA VAL A 339 1.28 7.81 -8.54
C VAL A 339 2.68 7.89 -9.14
N PHE A 340 3.13 6.84 -9.81
CA PHE A 340 4.44 6.84 -10.45
C PHE A 340 4.43 7.77 -11.67
N GLU A 341 3.42 7.68 -12.52
CA GLU A 341 3.23 8.60 -13.67
C GLU A 341 3.01 10.03 -13.17
N MET A 342 2.19 10.22 -12.14
CA MET A 342 1.94 11.55 -11.55
C MET A 342 3.21 12.22 -11.03
N ARG A 343 4.22 11.45 -10.58
CA ARG A 343 5.51 11.97 -10.07
C ARG A 343 6.51 12.26 -11.18
N LYS A 344 6.29 11.79 -12.38
CA LYS A 344 7.17 12.10 -13.52
C LYS A 344 7.25 13.61 -13.73
N ARG A 345 8.40 14.05 -14.20
CA ARG A 345 8.61 15.46 -14.53
C ARG A 345 7.72 15.82 -15.71
N SER A 346 6.84 16.77 -15.53
CA SER A 346 6.15 17.40 -16.65
C SER A 346 7.13 18.31 -17.39
N LEU A 347 7.18 18.18 -18.71
CA LEU A 347 8.02 19.04 -19.57
C LEU A 347 7.54 20.50 -19.55
N SER A 348 6.24 20.71 -19.32
CA SER A 348 5.62 22.04 -19.20
C SER A 348 5.88 22.74 -17.88
N MET A 349 6.44 22.04 -16.87
CA MET A 349 6.69 22.59 -15.55
C MET A 349 8.18 22.81 -15.30
N ASN A 350 8.53 23.96 -14.72
CA ASN A 350 9.87 24.20 -14.24
C ASN A 350 10.20 23.30 -13.01
N LYS A 351 11.47 23.30 -12.58
CA LYS A 351 11.94 22.44 -11.45
C LYS A 351 11.23 22.74 -10.13
N ARG A 352 10.96 24.02 -9.85
CA ARG A 352 10.30 24.46 -8.61
C ARG A 352 8.85 23.96 -8.57
N GLN A 353 8.12 24.10 -9.68
CA GLN A 353 6.75 23.61 -9.84
C GLN A 353 6.68 22.08 -9.70
N ASN A 354 7.58 21.32 -10.37
CA ASN A 354 7.64 19.88 -10.25
C ASN A 354 7.95 19.42 -8.81
N LYS A 355 8.83 20.15 -8.09
CA LYS A 355 9.11 19.89 -6.67
C LYS A 355 7.88 20.16 -5.81
N GLY A 356 7.16 21.25 -6.05
CA GLY A 356 5.91 21.60 -5.37
C GLY A 356 4.83 20.53 -5.58
N LYS A 357 4.62 20.12 -6.83
CA LYS A 357 3.69 19.03 -7.20
C LYS A 357 4.02 17.73 -6.43
N ASN A 358 5.27 17.30 -6.45
CA ASN A 358 5.68 16.06 -5.79
C ASN A 358 5.59 16.16 -4.26
N LYS A 359 5.85 17.33 -3.67
CA LYS A 359 5.65 17.58 -2.23
C LYS A 359 4.16 17.47 -1.85
N ARG A 360 3.28 18.02 -2.69
CA ARG A 360 1.83 17.93 -2.48
C ARG A 360 1.31 16.50 -2.63
N LEU A 361 1.76 15.75 -3.65
CA LEU A 361 1.47 14.31 -3.80
C LEU A 361 1.92 13.49 -2.58
N ALA A 362 3.10 13.79 -2.04
CA ALA A 362 3.60 13.13 -0.83
C ALA A 362 2.80 13.51 0.43
N LEU A 363 2.25 14.72 0.49
CA LEU A 363 1.40 15.19 1.59
C LEU A 363 0.01 14.53 1.52
N ILE A 364 -0.63 14.56 0.35
CA ILE A 364 -2.01 14.08 0.16
C ILE A 364 -2.08 12.56 0.03
N LYS A 365 -1.03 11.90 -0.51
CA LYS A 365 -0.99 10.43 -0.69
C LYS A 365 -2.24 9.84 -1.36
N PRO A 366 -2.53 10.19 -2.59
CA PRO A 366 -3.76 9.79 -3.30
C PRO A 366 -3.98 8.27 -3.34
N TYR A 367 -2.91 7.51 -3.48
CA TYR A 367 -2.98 6.05 -3.48
C TYR A 367 -3.53 5.48 -2.16
N GLU A 368 -3.22 6.13 -1.02
CA GLU A 368 -3.72 5.71 0.29
C GLU A 368 -5.24 5.90 0.38
N LEU A 369 -5.75 7.04 -0.11
CA LEU A 369 -7.19 7.29 -0.18
C LEU A 369 -7.89 6.28 -1.10
N SER A 370 -7.35 6.03 -2.30
CA SER A 370 -7.89 5.02 -3.22
C SER A 370 -7.97 3.63 -2.59
N LYS A 371 -6.97 3.23 -1.80
CA LYS A 371 -6.99 1.97 -1.06
C LYS A 371 -8.01 1.94 0.08
N ILE A 372 -8.25 3.05 0.73
CA ILE A 372 -9.30 3.16 1.75
C ILE A 372 -10.68 3.04 1.12
N VAL A 373 -10.93 3.71 -0.01
CA VAL A 373 -12.17 3.58 -0.79
C VAL A 373 -12.37 2.11 -1.21
N GLU A 374 -11.37 1.48 -1.82
CA GLU A 374 -11.42 0.07 -2.21
C GLU A 374 -11.74 -0.86 -1.04
N SER A 375 -11.09 -0.64 0.11
CA SER A 375 -11.34 -1.41 1.32
C SER A 375 -12.78 -1.23 1.85
N LEU A 376 -13.30 0.01 1.80
CA LEU A 376 -14.64 0.33 2.28
C LEU A 376 -15.71 -0.26 1.36
N VAL A 377 -15.55 -0.11 0.05
CA VAL A 377 -16.43 -0.72 -0.98
C VAL A 377 -16.51 -2.24 -0.79
N ASN A 378 -15.34 -2.89 -0.67
CA ASN A 378 -15.28 -4.33 -0.41
C ASN A 378 -15.94 -4.72 0.90
N ARG A 379 -15.80 -3.92 1.96
CA ARG A 379 -16.39 -4.16 3.26
C ARG A 379 -17.91 -4.03 3.24
N GLN A 380 -18.44 -3.10 2.45
CA GLN A 380 -19.88 -2.86 2.30
C GLN A 380 -20.50 -3.74 1.19
N ASN A 381 -19.71 -4.61 0.54
CA ASN A 381 -20.14 -5.47 -0.58
C ASN A 381 -20.70 -4.70 -1.77
N LYS A 382 -20.16 -3.50 -2.02
CA LYS A 382 -20.48 -2.65 -3.15
C LYS A 382 -19.53 -2.93 -4.33
N THR A 383 -19.75 -2.29 -5.46
CA THR A 383 -18.94 -2.45 -6.66
C THR A 383 -18.01 -1.26 -6.83
N LEU A 384 -16.72 -1.51 -7.10
CA LEU A 384 -15.74 -0.49 -7.49
C LEU A 384 -15.26 -0.78 -8.90
N ILE A 385 -15.42 0.20 -9.78
CA ILE A 385 -14.91 0.17 -11.15
C ILE A 385 -13.81 1.21 -11.27
N LYS A 386 -12.67 0.82 -11.83
CA LYS A 386 -11.55 1.73 -12.08
C LYS A 386 -11.39 1.95 -13.58
N VAL A 387 -11.53 3.18 -14.01
CA VAL A 387 -11.39 3.62 -15.40
C VAL A 387 -9.99 4.18 -15.62
N ASP A 388 -9.42 3.94 -16.79
CA ASP A 388 -8.14 4.55 -17.17
C ASP A 388 -8.28 6.07 -17.30
N SER A 389 -7.27 6.81 -16.82
CA SER A 389 -7.26 8.28 -16.78
C SER A 389 -7.10 8.96 -18.13
N TYR A 390 -6.92 8.19 -19.21
CA TYR A 390 -6.66 8.77 -20.53
C TYR A 390 -7.83 9.58 -21.04
N LYS A 391 -7.60 10.89 -21.21
CA LYS A 391 -8.54 11.87 -21.78
C LYS A 391 -9.87 12.07 -21.02
N THR A 392 -10.04 11.55 -19.81
CA THR A 392 -11.25 11.75 -19.00
C THR A 392 -11.65 13.23 -18.89
N SER A 393 -10.66 14.12 -18.76
CA SER A 393 -10.85 15.58 -18.64
C SER A 393 -10.70 16.35 -19.97
N GLN A 394 -10.47 15.67 -21.09
CA GLN A 394 -10.22 16.31 -22.41
C GLN A 394 -11.38 16.13 -23.36
N VAL A 395 -12.27 15.18 -23.13
CA VAL A 395 -13.46 14.94 -23.94
C VAL A 395 -14.64 15.61 -23.25
N GLU A 396 -15.41 16.36 -24.00
CA GLU A 396 -16.65 16.96 -23.52
C GLU A 396 -17.72 15.87 -23.38
N TYR A 397 -18.33 15.76 -22.20
CA TYR A 397 -19.33 14.74 -21.91
C TYR A 397 -20.52 14.81 -22.86
N GLY A 398 -20.99 13.68 -23.32
CA GLY A 398 -22.10 13.56 -24.25
C GLY A 398 -21.72 13.82 -25.72
N THR A 399 -20.46 14.18 -26.02
CA THR A 399 -19.95 14.40 -27.36
C THR A 399 -18.86 13.39 -27.71
N LYS A 400 -18.51 13.31 -28.98
CA LYS A 400 -17.30 12.62 -29.46
C LYS A 400 -16.14 13.61 -29.64
N TYR A 401 -16.34 14.85 -29.22
CA TYR A 401 -15.40 15.93 -29.45
C TYR A 401 -14.25 15.83 -28.48
N GLU A 402 -13.08 15.54 -29.03
CA GLU A 402 -11.82 15.53 -28.29
C GLU A 402 -11.08 16.83 -28.60
N SER A 403 -10.95 17.68 -27.57
CA SER A 403 -10.16 18.89 -27.73
C SER A 403 -8.94 18.85 -26.84
N LYS A 404 -7.78 18.66 -27.45
CA LYS A 404 -6.49 18.76 -26.77
C LYS A 404 -6.01 20.22 -26.66
N HIS A 405 -6.50 21.10 -27.49
CA HIS A 405 -6.01 22.48 -27.65
C HIS A 405 -7.06 23.56 -27.42
N GLU A 406 -8.33 23.21 -27.42
CA GLU A 406 -9.46 24.14 -27.40
C GLU A 406 -10.10 24.33 -26.06
N LEU A 407 -9.87 23.34 -25.09
CA LEU A 407 -10.29 23.47 -23.70
C LEU A 407 -9.31 24.39 -22.97
N LYS A 408 -9.50 25.71 -23.10
CA LYS A 408 -8.77 26.68 -22.29
C LYS A 408 -9.34 26.70 -20.87
N GLU A 409 -8.53 26.26 -19.90
CA GLU A 409 -8.91 26.31 -18.49
C GLU A 409 -8.88 27.77 -18.00
N VAL A 410 -9.98 28.23 -17.49
CA VAL A 410 -10.10 29.51 -16.78
C VAL A 410 -10.37 29.20 -15.30
N ASN A 411 -9.60 29.78 -14.40
CA ASN A 411 -9.82 29.64 -12.96
C ASN A 411 -10.82 30.70 -12.50
N GLU A 412 -12.05 30.29 -12.22
CA GLU A 412 -13.07 31.12 -11.56
C GLU A 412 -13.45 30.48 -10.22
N ASP A 413 -13.52 31.27 -9.15
CA ASP A 413 -13.97 30.87 -7.81
C ASP A 413 -13.51 29.48 -7.32
N GLY A 414 -12.32 29.07 -7.75
CA GLY A 414 -11.77 27.78 -7.36
C GLY A 414 -12.20 26.58 -8.18
N LYS A 415 -12.88 26.81 -9.27
CA LYS A 415 -13.22 25.80 -10.27
C LYS A 415 -12.31 25.94 -11.49
N ARG A 416 -12.01 24.83 -12.13
CA ARG A 416 -11.35 24.82 -13.44
C ARG A 416 -12.42 24.81 -14.50
N ILE A 417 -12.70 25.99 -15.06
CA ILE A 417 -13.75 26.18 -16.03
C ILE A 417 -13.12 26.31 -17.41
N TYR A 418 -13.68 25.64 -18.41
CA TYR A 418 -13.36 25.85 -19.79
C TYR A 418 -14.61 26.29 -20.60
N ILE A 419 -14.39 26.90 -21.71
CA ILE A 419 -15.44 27.26 -22.64
C ILE A 419 -15.51 26.16 -23.71
N SER A 420 -16.67 25.51 -23.83
CA SER A 420 -16.90 24.52 -24.86
C SER A 420 -16.78 25.14 -26.23
N ALA A 421 -15.88 24.63 -27.06
CA ALA A 421 -15.78 25.08 -28.46
C ALA A 421 -17.01 24.65 -29.29
N TYR A 422 -17.75 23.66 -28.81
CA TYR A 422 -18.93 23.12 -29.46
C TYR A 422 -20.21 23.91 -29.13
N THR A 423 -20.38 24.29 -27.88
CA THR A 423 -21.62 24.96 -27.40
C THR A 423 -21.42 26.40 -26.97
N GLY A 424 -20.18 26.88 -26.84
CA GLY A 424 -19.85 28.21 -26.31
C GLY A 424 -20.11 28.34 -24.78
N LYS A 425 -20.61 27.29 -24.12
CA LYS A 425 -20.96 27.33 -22.69
C LYS A 425 -19.75 27.09 -21.79
N LYS A 426 -19.78 27.68 -20.59
CA LYS A 426 -18.82 27.43 -19.54
C LYS A 426 -19.11 26.06 -18.91
N ILE A 427 -18.10 25.20 -18.82
CA ILE A 427 -18.18 23.84 -18.29
C ILE A 427 -17.14 23.67 -17.18
N ASP A 428 -17.57 23.11 -16.04
CA ASP A 428 -16.66 22.70 -14.96
C ASP A 428 -15.91 21.43 -15.44
N ARG A 429 -14.60 21.55 -15.61
CA ARG A 429 -13.74 20.48 -16.13
C ARG A 429 -13.78 19.22 -15.28
N ASP A 430 -13.77 19.37 -13.96
CA ASP A 430 -13.68 18.25 -13.04
C ASP A 430 -15.03 17.52 -12.94
N TYR A 431 -16.13 18.28 -13.05
CA TYR A 431 -17.46 17.72 -13.18
C TYR A 431 -17.63 16.96 -14.51
N ASN A 432 -17.18 17.54 -15.60
CA ASN A 432 -17.16 16.87 -16.91
C ASN A 432 -16.36 15.57 -16.89
N ALA A 433 -15.18 15.57 -16.24
CA ALA A 433 -14.38 14.37 -16.09
C ALA A 433 -15.11 13.29 -15.27
N ALA A 434 -15.81 13.68 -14.19
CA ALA A 434 -16.58 12.75 -13.37
C ALA A 434 -17.74 12.10 -14.15
N LEU A 435 -18.40 12.85 -15.05
CA LEU A 435 -19.42 12.33 -15.94
C LEU A 435 -18.84 11.32 -16.94
N ASN A 436 -17.71 11.65 -17.58
CA ASN A 436 -17.01 10.73 -18.47
C ASN A 436 -16.56 9.45 -17.75
N ILE A 437 -16.02 9.58 -16.53
CA ILE A 437 -15.63 8.43 -15.71
C ILE A 437 -16.84 7.53 -15.44
N LYS A 438 -18.01 8.12 -15.10
CA LYS A 438 -19.24 7.35 -14.88
C LYS A 438 -19.64 6.62 -16.16
N GLU A 439 -19.75 7.33 -17.27
CA GLU A 439 -20.17 6.79 -18.55
C GLU A 439 -19.24 5.66 -19.04
N TRP A 440 -17.94 5.90 -19.02
CA TRP A 440 -16.95 4.94 -19.52
C TRP A 440 -16.75 3.74 -18.59
N GLY A 441 -17.06 3.89 -17.31
CA GLY A 441 -17.09 2.74 -16.39
C GLY A 441 -18.28 1.83 -16.61
N LEU A 442 -19.43 2.40 -16.98
CA LEU A 442 -20.64 1.66 -17.32
C LEU A 442 -20.59 1.10 -18.76
N HIS A 443 -19.98 1.86 -19.68
CA HIS A 443 -19.89 1.59 -21.10
C HIS A 443 -18.44 1.63 -21.59
N PRO A 444 -17.61 0.64 -21.24
CA PRO A 444 -16.18 0.63 -21.61
C PRO A 444 -15.93 0.73 -23.11
N GLU A 445 -16.85 0.25 -23.92
CA GLU A 445 -16.80 0.32 -25.39
C GLU A 445 -16.82 1.77 -25.91
N LYS A 446 -17.46 2.70 -25.19
CA LYS A 446 -17.45 4.12 -25.56
C LYS A 446 -16.06 4.75 -25.36
N HIS A 447 -15.36 4.36 -24.31
CA HIS A 447 -14.00 4.81 -24.06
C HIS A 447 -13.01 4.28 -25.11
N ILE A 448 -13.19 3.04 -25.56
CA ILE A 448 -12.38 2.41 -26.61
C ILE A 448 -12.57 3.10 -27.95
N LYS A 449 -13.84 3.42 -28.29
CA LYS A 449 -14.16 4.07 -29.55
C LYS A 449 -13.57 5.48 -29.68
N LEU A 450 -13.29 6.15 -28.59
CA LEU A 450 -12.60 7.45 -28.55
C LEU A 450 -11.08 7.32 -28.62
N ARG A 451 -10.54 6.13 -28.51
CA ARG A 451 -9.11 5.84 -28.62
C ARG A 451 -8.79 5.29 -30.00
N ASP A 452 -8.19 6.09 -30.85
CA ASP A 452 -7.46 5.64 -32.04
C ASP A 452 -6.13 4.93 -31.69
N TYR A 453 -6.16 4.07 -30.66
CA TYR A 453 -5.00 3.31 -30.27
C TYR A 453 -5.21 1.81 -30.50
N PRO A 454 -4.67 1.25 -31.60
CA PRO A 454 -4.83 -0.18 -31.93
C PRO A 454 -4.16 -1.15 -30.96
N LYS A 455 -3.45 -0.63 -29.92
CA LYS A 455 -2.63 -1.43 -29.01
C LYS A 455 -3.20 -1.69 -27.62
N LEU A 456 -4.35 -1.14 -27.25
CA LEU A 456 -4.93 -1.32 -25.91
C LEU A 456 -6.15 -2.23 -25.97
N LYS A 457 -6.05 -3.39 -25.33
CA LYS A 457 -7.20 -4.28 -25.13
C LYS A 457 -8.22 -3.63 -24.18
N ALA A 458 -9.49 -3.82 -24.43
CA ALA A 458 -10.59 -3.33 -23.59
C ALA A 458 -10.43 -3.66 -22.10
N SER A 459 -9.89 -4.82 -21.80
CA SER A 459 -9.59 -5.27 -20.44
C SER A 459 -8.60 -4.41 -19.64
N ASN A 460 -7.85 -3.52 -20.32
CA ASN A 460 -6.89 -2.62 -19.68
C ASN A 460 -7.48 -1.23 -19.35
N LEU A 461 -8.68 -0.93 -19.82
CA LEU A 461 -9.32 0.38 -19.68
C LEU A 461 -10.22 0.45 -18.44
N VAL A 462 -10.81 -0.67 -18.05
CA VAL A 462 -11.71 -0.78 -16.91
C VAL A 462 -11.33 -1.99 -16.07
N GLU A 463 -11.23 -1.79 -14.77
CA GLU A 463 -10.98 -2.83 -13.77
C GLU A 463 -12.16 -2.83 -12.81
N ILE A 464 -12.87 -3.98 -12.71
CA ILE A 464 -13.97 -4.20 -11.76
C ILE A 464 -13.40 -4.96 -10.56
N ILE A 465 -13.60 -4.42 -9.36
CA ILE A 465 -13.05 -4.93 -8.10
C ILE A 465 -14.19 -5.41 -7.18
#